data_a34c64898db6bdd4eb0e814dfc63fd99
#
_entry.id   a34c64898db6bdd4eb0e814dfc63fd99
#
_cell.length_a   1.000
_cell.length_b   1.000
_cell.length_c   1.000
_cell.angle_alpha   90.00
_cell.angle_beta   90.00
_cell.angle_gamma   90.00
#
_symmetry.space_group_name_H-M   'P 1'
#
loop_
_entity.id
_entity.type
_entity.pdbx_description
1 polymer ?
#
loop_
_entity_poly.entity_id
_entity_poly.type
_entity_poly.pdbx_seq_one_letter_code
_entity_poly.pdbx_strand_id
1 'polypeptide(L)'
;MENLTKQYINNKLYMNKLKVIFLSFIFNLIFLSFSLSAIIKKIEITGNTRISDETVLMFSRINEGQNFNNSMLNEILKNLYDSNFFSDVSVKFENSIIMINVKEAPLIKDIKISGIKADKFKKLITESLILKPRGSFNEFFLSEEKRIIQSKLKSAGYYFSKIDPFIEILDDNMVSIDYRIELGEKSKIGKISFIGDKVYKDNKLRSILVSEEYKFG
;
A
#
# COMPACT_ATOMS: atom_id res chain seq x y z
N MET A 1 -76.66 33.19 19.45
CA MET A 1 -76.35 31.74 19.34
C MET A 1 -75.27 31.47 18.35
N GLU A 2 -75.15 32.16 17.24
CA GLU A 2 -74.20 31.93 16.18
C GLU A 2 -72.70 32.13 16.55
N ASN A 3 -72.41 33.09 17.42
CA ASN A 3 -71.04 33.38 17.90
C ASN A 3 -70.50 32.30 18.83
N LEU A 4 -71.31 31.66 19.62
CA LEU A 4 -70.90 30.57 20.53
C LEU A 4 -70.57 29.27 19.76
N THR A 5 -71.33 28.99 18.72
CA THR A 5 -71.05 27.85 17.83
C THR A 5 -69.76 28.04 17.03
N LYS A 6 -69.48 29.21 16.50
CA LYS A 6 -68.24 29.54 15.84
C LYS A 6 -67.03 29.41 16.77
N GLN A 7 -67.11 29.87 17.97
CA GLN A 7 -66.07 29.77 19.01
C GLN A 7 -65.80 28.31 19.39
N TYR A 8 -66.86 27.49 19.55
CA TYR A 8 -66.74 26.07 19.86
C TYR A 8 -66.02 25.27 18.66
N ILE A 9 -66.43 25.56 17.43
CA ILE A 9 -65.84 24.96 16.25
C ILE A 9 -64.35 25.33 16.12
N ASN A 10 -64.00 26.59 16.32
CA ASN A 10 -62.59 27.04 16.30
C ASN A 10 -61.76 26.40 17.40
N ASN A 11 -62.26 26.32 18.64
CA ASN A 11 -61.54 25.63 19.71
C ASN A 11 -61.31 24.12 19.40
N LYS A 12 -62.33 23.46 18.84
CA LYS A 12 -62.21 22.06 18.44
C LYS A 12 -61.18 21.86 17.30
N LEU A 13 -61.12 22.79 16.36
CA LEU A 13 -60.15 22.81 15.28
C LEU A 13 -58.73 23.04 15.82
N TYR A 14 -58.54 23.95 16.73
CA TYR A 14 -57.26 24.20 17.42
C TYR A 14 -56.79 22.98 18.21
N MET A 15 -57.66 22.35 18.97
CA MET A 15 -57.36 21.14 19.74
C MET A 15 -56.94 19.98 18.82
N ASN A 16 -57.58 19.80 17.68
CA ASN A 16 -57.20 18.79 16.73
C ASN A 16 -55.84 19.08 16.05
N LYS A 17 -55.58 20.33 15.72
CA LYS A 17 -54.21 20.73 15.20
C LYS A 17 -53.15 20.51 16.24
N LEU A 18 -53.40 20.82 17.51
CA LEU A 18 -52.44 20.61 18.59
C LEU A 18 -52.14 19.10 18.79
N LYS A 19 -53.15 18.25 18.69
CA LYS A 19 -53.00 16.79 18.75
C LYS A 19 -52.17 16.25 17.58
N VAL A 20 -52.39 16.76 16.39
CA VAL A 20 -51.61 16.35 15.20
C VAL A 20 -50.13 16.78 15.32
N ILE A 21 -49.86 18.00 15.81
CA ILE A 21 -48.51 18.49 16.07
C ILE A 21 -47.83 17.66 17.15
N PHE A 22 -48.54 17.34 18.23
CA PHE A 22 -48.03 16.53 19.33
C PHE A 22 -47.73 15.08 18.87
N LEU A 23 -48.61 14.50 18.06
CA LEU A 23 -48.43 13.17 17.48
C LEU A 23 -47.25 13.14 16.50
N SER A 24 -47.08 14.20 15.69
CA SER A 24 -45.95 14.36 14.77
C SER A 24 -44.63 14.53 15.56
N PHE A 25 -44.65 15.23 16.70
CA PHE A 25 -43.48 15.38 17.57
C PHE A 25 -43.09 14.06 18.23
N ILE A 26 -44.06 13.29 18.74
CA ILE A 26 -43.82 11.94 19.28
C ILE A 26 -43.29 11.01 18.18
N PHE A 27 -43.84 11.06 16.96
CA PHE A 27 -43.38 10.28 15.83
C PHE A 27 -41.92 10.62 15.47
N ASN A 28 -41.53 11.89 15.51
CA ASN A 28 -40.14 12.33 15.31
C ASN A 28 -39.21 11.83 16.43
N LEU A 29 -39.67 11.78 17.68
CA LEU A 29 -38.86 11.25 18.79
C LEU A 29 -38.59 9.76 18.68
N ILE A 30 -39.52 8.99 18.09
CA ILE A 30 -39.35 7.53 17.85
C ILE A 30 -38.29 7.25 16.78
N PHE A 31 -38.08 8.20 15.87
CA PHE A 31 -37.04 8.13 14.84
C PHE A 31 -35.65 8.64 15.28
N LEU A 32 -35.46 9.09 16.53
CA LEU A 32 -34.14 9.21 17.12
C LEU A 32 -33.59 7.77 17.29
N SER A 33 -33.09 7.23 16.22
CA SER A 33 -32.38 5.94 16.20
C SER A 33 -31.24 6.06 17.19
N PHE A 34 -31.33 5.36 18.31
CA PHE A 34 -30.16 5.09 19.13
C PHE A 34 -29.18 4.37 18.24
N SER A 35 -28.18 5.07 17.74
CA SER A 35 -27.00 4.44 17.15
C SER A 35 -26.32 3.69 18.30
N LEU A 36 -26.72 2.46 18.52
CA LEU A 36 -26.01 1.55 19.42
C LEU A 36 -24.67 1.29 18.78
N SER A 37 -23.65 2.05 19.18
CA SER A 37 -22.28 1.75 18.85
C SER A 37 -21.95 0.39 19.45
N ALA A 38 -21.68 -0.58 18.61
CA ALA A 38 -21.29 -1.90 19.08
C ALA A 38 -19.90 -1.79 19.72
N ILE A 39 -19.73 -2.39 20.90
CA ILE A 39 -18.44 -2.45 21.61
C ILE A 39 -17.71 -3.74 21.21
N ILE A 40 -16.43 -3.66 20.95
CA ILE A 40 -15.56 -4.82 20.72
C ILE A 40 -15.36 -5.53 22.06
N LYS A 41 -15.95 -6.72 22.20
CA LYS A 41 -15.82 -7.52 23.43
C LYS A 41 -14.61 -8.44 23.40
N LYS A 42 -14.24 -8.90 22.21
CA LYS A 42 -13.14 -9.84 22.01
C LYS A 42 -12.50 -9.64 20.65
N ILE A 43 -11.20 -9.93 20.57
CA ILE A 43 -10.45 -10.00 19.32
C ILE A 43 -9.91 -11.41 19.19
N GLU A 44 -10.18 -12.06 18.06
CA GLU A 44 -9.68 -13.40 17.75
C GLU A 44 -8.75 -13.31 16.55
N ILE A 45 -7.55 -13.86 16.70
CA ILE A 45 -6.51 -13.86 15.68
C ILE A 45 -6.20 -15.30 15.29
N THR A 46 -6.07 -15.54 13.99
CA THR A 46 -5.78 -16.87 13.43
C THR A 46 -4.85 -16.75 12.22
N GLY A 47 -4.10 -17.83 11.94
CA GLY A 47 -3.24 -17.94 10.77
C GLY A 47 -1.81 -17.40 10.97
N ASN A 48 -1.52 -16.77 12.10
CA ASN A 48 -0.17 -16.42 12.50
C ASN A 48 0.53 -17.64 13.13
N THR A 49 1.80 -17.82 12.81
CA THR A 49 2.64 -18.93 13.31
C THR A 49 3.92 -18.43 13.94
N ARG A 50 4.62 -17.50 13.31
CA ARG A 50 5.85 -16.88 13.79
C ARG A 50 5.59 -15.56 14.51
N ILE A 51 4.54 -14.87 14.13
CA ILE A 51 4.17 -13.55 14.64
C ILE A 51 3.17 -13.75 15.76
N SER A 52 3.44 -13.21 16.96
CA SER A 52 2.54 -13.35 18.09
C SER A 52 1.26 -12.54 17.94
N ASP A 53 0.20 -12.94 18.64
CA ASP A 53 -1.08 -12.22 18.65
C ASP A 53 -0.91 -10.76 19.09
N GLU A 54 -0.04 -10.51 20.09
CA GLU A 54 0.24 -9.16 20.58
C GLU A 54 0.85 -8.28 19.49
N THR A 55 1.69 -8.87 18.62
CA THR A 55 2.27 -8.15 17.49
C THR A 55 1.21 -7.83 16.45
N VAL A 56 0.30 -8.77 16.16
CA VAL A 56 -0.85 -8.51 15.24
C VAL A 56 -1.73 -7.41 15.80
N LEU A 57 -2.06 -7.45 17.10
CA LEU A 57 -2.84 -6.42 17.80
C LEU A 57 -2.16 -5.05 17.73
N MET A 58 -0.85 -5.00 17.97
CA MET A 58 -0.07 -3.76 17.89
C MET A 58 -0.15 -3.11 16.51
N PHE A 59 -0.04 -3.89 15.43
CA PHE A 59 -0.17 -3.39 14.06
C PHE A 59 -1.61 -3.02 13.72
N SER A 60 -2.59 -3.79 14.17
CA SER A 60 -4.00 -3.52 13.91
C SER A 60 -4.52 -2.24 14.60
N ARG A 61 -3.84 -1.79 15.67
CA ARG A 61 -4.16 -0.60 16.45
C ARG A 61 -5.57 -0.60 17.06
N ILE A 62 -6.04 -1.77 17.45
CA ILE A 62 -7.35 -1.94 18.09
C ILE A 62 -7.18 -2.56 19.48
N ASN A 63 -8.17 -2.29 20.34
CA ASN A 63 -8.22 -2.88 21.68
C ASN A 63 -9.65 -3.33 22.00
N GLU A 64 -9.77 -4.31 22.86
CA GLU A 64 -11.04 -4.68 23.46
C GLU A 64 -11.63 -3.51 24.26
N GLY A 65 -12.93 -3.41 24.29
CA GLY A 65 -13.65 -2.31 24.94
C GLY A 65 -13.84 -1.05 24.08
N GLN A 66 -13.24 -0.96 22.89
CA GLN A 66 -13.45 0.15 21.97
C GLN A 66 -14.84 0.11 21.32
N ASN A 67 -15.36 1.28 20.97
CA ASN A 67 -16.55 1.40 20.15
C ASN A 67 -16.22 1.01 18.71
N PHE A 68 -16.96 0.05 18.18
CA PHE A 68 -16.80 -0.38 16.79
C PHE A 68 -17.49 0.59 15.83
N ASN A 69 -16.84 0.87 14.72
CA ASN A 69 -17.44 1.46 13.53
C ASN A 69 -16.93 0.74 12.27
N ASN A 70 -17.68 0.81 11.19
CA ASN A 70 -17.36 0.09 9.96
C ASN A 70 -16.02 0.55 9.31
N SER A 71 -15.56 1.78 9.53
CA SER A 71 -14.28 2.26 8.98
C SER A 71 -13.09 1.54 9.61
N MET A 72 -13.23 1.06 10.85
CA MET A 72 -12.15 0.35 11.56
C MET A 72 -11.70 -0.91 10.83
N LEU A 73 -12.61 -1.64 10.15
CA LEU A 73 -12.23 -2.83 9.40
C LEU A 73 -11.23 -2.49 8.29
N ASN A 74 -11.47 -1.40 7.56
CA ASN A 74 -10.56 -0.95 6.51
C ASN A 74 -9.23 -0.43 7.09
N GLU A 75 -9.27 0.24 8.25
CA GLU A 75 -8.07 0.71 8.93
C GLU A 75 -7.21 -0.44 9.43
N ILE A 76 -7.81 -1.48 10.02
CA ILE A 76 -7.11 -2.70 10.44
C ILE A 76 -6.46 -3.36 9.23
N LEU A 77 -7.23 -3.60 8.15
CA LEU A 77 -6.71 -4.18 6.92
C LEU A 77 -5.51 -3.39 6.40
N LYS A 78 -5.66 -2.06 6.28
CA LYS A 78 -4.58 -1.20 5.81
C LYS A 78 -3.35 -1.29 6.71
N ASN A 79 -3.51 -1.16 8.02
CA ASN A 79 -2.41 -1.18 8.97
C ASN A 79 -1.64 -2.51 8.94
N LEU A 80 -2.36 -3.64 8.82
CA LEU A 80 -1.75 -4.95 8.74
C LEU A 80 -1.01 -5.16 7.40
N TYR A 81 -1.58 -4.73 6.27
CA TYR A 81 -0.87 -4.77 4.99
C TYR A 81 0.35 -3.84 4.96
N ASP A 82 0.23 -2.62 5.50
CA ASP A 82 1.32 -1.64 5.57
C ASP A 82 2.51 -2.14 6.41
N SER A 83 2.27 -3.08 7.34
CA SER A 83 3.33 -3.72 8.13
C SER A 83 4.28 -4.58 7.29
N ASN A 84 3.85 -5.03 6.12
CA ASN A 84 4.53 -5.98 5.23
C ASN A 84 4.82 -7.37 5.83
N PHE A 85 4.26 -7.71 6.99
CA PHE A 85 4.42 -9.03 7.59
C PHE A 85 3.43 -10.07 7.06
N PHE A 86 2.37 -9.63 6.41
CA PHE A 86 1.27 -10.49 5.97
C PHE A 86 1.10 -10.42 4.46
N SER A 87 0.95 -11.57 3.82
CA SER A 87 0.64 -11.70 2.39
C SER A 87 -0.86 -11.66 2.13
N ASP A 88 -1.67 -12.04 3.12
CA ASP A 88 -3.11 -11.95 3.06
C ASP A 88 -3.69 -11.64 4.45
N VAL A 89 -4.76 -10.84 4.47
CA VAL A 89 -5.46 -10.43 5.69
C VAL A 89 -6.95 -10.38 5.43
N SER A 90 -7.72 -11.01 6.28
CA SER A 90 -9.17 -10.82 6.31
C SER A 90 -9.63 -10.40 7.71
N VAL A 91 -10.58 -9.48 7.76
CA VAL A 91 -11.12 -8.96 9.02
C VAL A 91 -12.63 -8.96 8.95
N LYS A 92 -13.27 -9.48 10.01
CA LYS A 92 -14.73 -9.50 10.15
C LYS A 92 -15.12 -9.06 11.55
N PHE A 93 -16.30 -8.46 11.65
CA PHE A 93 -16.90 -8.11 12.93
C PHE A 93 -18.28 -8.76 13.03
N GLU A 94 -18.43 -9.70 13.95
CA GLU A 94 -19.67 -10.42 14.20
C GLU A 94 -19.85 -10.64 15.70
N ASN A 95 -21.07 -10.49 16.22
CA ASN A 95 -21.40 -10.73 17.64
C ASN A 95 -20.51 -9.99 18.65
N SER A 96 -20.08 -8.76 18.33
CA SER A 96 -19.12 -7.99 19.14
C SER A 96 -17.70 -8.57 19.19
N ILE A 97 -17.35 -9.45 18.28
CA ILE A 97 -16.02 -10.06 18.13
C ILE A 97 -15.41 -9.59 16.82
N ILE A 98 -14.17 -9.08 16.87
CA ILE A 98 -13.36 -8.88 15.67
C ILE A 98 -12.55 -10.16 15.43
N MET A 99 -12.76 -10.77 14.27
CA MET A 99 -11.99 -11.92 13.81
C MET A 99 -10.99 -11.44 12.77
N ILE A 100 -9.71 -11.61 13.07
CA ILE A 100 -8.58 -11.29 12.17
C ILE A 100 -7.96 -12.61 11.73
N ASN A 101 -8.04 -12.91 10.45
CA ASN A 101 -7.31 -14.04 9.88
C ASN A 101 -6.18 -13.50 9.02
N VAL A 102 -4.95 -13.95 9.28
CA VAL A 102 -3.75 -13.51 8.58
C VAL A 102 -3.02 -14.68 7.94
N LYS A 103 -2.35 -14.40 6.84
CA LYS A 103 -1.35 -15.30 6.25
C LYS A 103 -0.02 -14.59 6.27
N GLU A 104 0.97 -15.14 6.98
CA GLU A 104 2.28 -14.52 7.06
C GLU A 104 2.98 -14.50 5.70
N ALA A 105 3.62 -13.38 5.40
CA ALA A 105 4.48 -13.27 4.23
C ALA A 105 5.70 -14.18 4.36
N PRO A 106 6.19 -14.81 3.29
CA PRO A 106 7.40 -15.61 3.33
C PRO A 106 8.60 -14.79 3.80
N LEU A 107 9.55 -15.43 4.48
CA LEU A 107 10.84 -14.82 4.80
C LEU A 107 11.82 -14.99 3.66
N ILE A 108 12.57 -13.95 3.37
CA ILE A 108 13.66 -14.01 2.40
C ILE A 108 14.87 -14.68 3.07
N LYS A 109 15.25 -15.87 2.60
CA LYS A 109 16.43 -16.58 3.05
C LYS A 109 17.69 -15.90 2.57
N ASP A 110 17.78 -15.68 1.26
CA ASP A 110 18.92 -15.03 0.60
C ASP A 110 18.48 -14.29 -0.66
N ILE A 111 19.34 -13.34 -1.09
CA ILE A 111 19.18 -12.60 -2.34
C ILE A 111 20.48 -12.69 -3.10
N LYS A 112 20.40 -13.19 -4.33
CA LYS A 112 21.53 -13.38 -5.23
C LYS A 112 21.39 -12.50 -6.46
N ILE A 113 22.52 -12.05 -6.99
CA ILE A 113 22.61 -11.35 -8.27
C ILE A 113 23.51 -12.15 -9.19
N SER A 114 22.91 -12.70 -10.24
CA SER A 114 23.57 -13.53 -11.25
C SER A 114 23.76 -12.75 -12.57
N GLY A 115 24.76 -13.16 -13.37
CA GLY A 115 25.04 -12.55 -14.69
C GLY A 115 25.97 -11.33 -14.66
N ILE A 116 26.32 -10.81 -13.49
CA ILE A 116 27.33 -9.75 -13.33
C ILE A 116 28.62 -10.35 -12.76
N LYS A 117 29.76 -10.09 -13.41
CA LYS A 117 31.07 -10.60 -12.95
C LYS A 117 31.75 -9.68 -11.94
N ALA A 118 31.52 -8.36 -12.04
CA ALA A 118 32.20 -7.35 -11.22
C ALA A 118 31.57 -7.27 -9.81
N ASP A 119 32.28 -7.74 -8.79
CA ASP A 119 31.79 -7.78 -7.40
C ASP A 119 31.44 -6.40 -6.85
N LYS A 120 32.24 -5.36 -7.17
CA LYS A 120 31.94 -3.98 -6.78
C LYS A 120 30.56 -3.53 -7.32
N PHE A 121 30.21 -3.95 -8.52
CA PHE A 121 28.93 -3.59 -9.13
C PHE A 121 27.77 -4.40 -8.56
N LYS A 122 27.98 -5.70 -8.30
CA LYS A 122 27.02 -6.52 -7.56
C LYS A 122 26.69 -5.89 -6.20
N LYS A 123 27.74 -5.52 -5.45
CA LYS A 123 27.58 -4.89 -4.13
C LYS A 123 26.75 -3.60 -4.21
N LEU A 124 27.04 -2.73 -5.18
CA LEU A 124 26.28 -1.50 -5.40
C LEU A 124 24.78 -1.76 -5.65
N ILE A 125 24.47 -2.79 -6.43
CA ILE A 125 23.07 -3.19 -6.68
C ILE A 125 22.46 -3.74 -5.41
N THR A 126 23.11 -4.69 -4.74
CA THR A 126 22.60 -5.33 -3.51
C THR A 126 22.31 -4.32 -2.40
N GLU A 127 23.15 -3.31 -2.22
CA GLU A 127 22.96 -2.24 -1.24
C GLU A 127 21.75 -1.36 -1.57
N SER A 128 21.38 -1.24 -2.85
CA SER A 128 20.25 -0.43 -3.30
C SER A 128 18.90 -1.16 -3.26
N LEU A 129 18.88 -2.46 -3.01
CA LEU A 129 17.64 -3.24 -2.93
C LEU A 129 16.81 -2.84 -1.70
N ILE A 130 15.48 -2.89 -1.84
CA ILE A 130 14.50 -2.68 -0.77
C ILE A 130 14.38 -3.96 0.07
N LEU A 131 14.22 -5.10 -0.62
CA LEU A 131 14.16 -6.42 0.00
C LEU A 131 15.53 -6.78 0.60
N LYS A 132 15.50 -7.39 1.77
CA LYS A 132 16.74 -7.80 2.48
C LYS A 132 16.59 -9.23 2.97
N PRO A 133 17.68 -9.99 3.06
CA PRO A 133 17.66 -11.28 3.74
C PRO A 133 17.09 -11.15 5.15
N ARG A 134 16.30 -12.10 5.58
CA ARG A 134 15.53 -12.15 6.83
C ARG A 134 14.36 -11.15 6.91
N GLY A 135 14.11 -10.39 5.86
CA GLY A 135 12.90 -9.56 5.74
C GLY A 135 11.74 -10.36 5.14
N SER A 136 10.54 -9.81 5.24
CA SER A 136 9.36 -10.38 4.58
C SER A 136 9.40 -10.16 3.08
N PHE A 137 9.00 -11.17 2.33
CA PHE A 137 8.86 -11.09 0.89
C PHE A 137 7.53 -10.45 0.51
N ASN A 138 7.60 -9.43 -0.34
CA ASN A 138 6.43 -8.80 -0.92
C ASN A 138 6.67 -8.59 -2.42
N GLU A 139 5.80 -9.18 -3.24
CA GLU A 139 5.92 -9.15 -4.70
C GLU A 139 5.86 -7.73 -5.28
N PHE A 140 5.17 -6.82 -4.61
CA PHE A 140 5.15 -5.40 -5.00
C PHE A 140 6.56 -4.81 -5.06
N PHE A 141 7.39 -5.06 -4.04
CA PHE A 141 8.77 -4.55 -3.99
C PHE A 141 9.67 -5.19 -5.05
N LEU A 142 9.36 -6.40 -5.49
CA LEU A 142 10.12 -7.06 -6.57
C LEU A 142 10.07 -6.23 -7.87
N SER A 143 8.90 -5.72 -8.22
CA SER A 143 8.72 -4.85 -9.39
C SER A 143 9.49 -3.52 -9.24
N GLU A 144 9.47 -2.93 -8.05
CA GLU A 144 10.23 -1.71 -7.76
C GLU A 144 11.74 -1.96 -7.83
N GLU A 145 12.22 -3.08 -7.30
CA GLU A 145 13.64 -3.45 -7.35
C GLU A 145 14.12 -3.65 -8.78
N LYS A 146 13.31 -4.28 -9.63
CA LYS A 146 13.61 -4.39 -11.06
C LYS A 146 13.87 -3.02 -11.67
N ARG A 147 13.07 -2.00 -11.34
CA ARG A 147 13.24 -0.61 -11.79
C ARG A 147 14.53 0.01 -11.23
N ILE A 148 14.81 -0.20 -9.94
CA ILE A 148 16.03 0.28 -9.28
C ILE A 148 17.27 -0.31 -9.97
N ILE A 149 17.30 -1.63 -10.14
CA ILE A 149 18.38 -2.33 -10.81
C ILE A 149 18.55 -1.81 -12.24
N GLN A 150 17.47 -1.70 -13.01
CA GLN A 150 17.49 -1.17 -14.37
C GLN A 150 18.08 0.23 -14.44
N SER A 151 17.71 1.10 -13.49
CA SER A 151 18.26 2.46 -13.40
C SER A 151 19.77 2.46 -13.14
N LYS A 152 20.25 1.62 -12.22
CA LYS A 152 21.69 1.45 -11.94
C LYS A 152 22.46 0.92 -13.15
N LEU A 153 21.90 -0.05 -13.86
CA LEU A 153 22.49 -0.60 -15.08
C LEU A 153 22.57 0.45 -16.19
N LYS A 154 21.51 1.22 -16.40
CA LYS A 154 21.50 2.35 -17.36
C LYS A 154 22.54 3.41 -17.00
N SER A 155 22.67 3.80 -15.74
CA SER A 155 23.68 4.75 -15.28
C SER A 155 25.11 4.25 -15.51
N ALA A 156 25.30 2.93 -15.53
CA ALA A 156 26.59 2.30 -15.87
C ALA A 156 26.80 2.11 -17.38
N GLY A 157 25.81 2.51 -18.21
CA GLY A 157 25.86 2.43 -19.67
C GLY A 157 25.21 1.16 -20.28
N TYR A 158 24.58 0.30 -19.46
CA TYR A 158 23.90 -0.91 -19.93
C TYR A 158 22.41 -0.65 -20.16
N TYR A 159 22.06 0.04 -21.23
CA TYR A 159 20.69 0.47 -21.54
C TYR A 159 19.76 -0.68 -21.95
N PHE A 160 20.31 -1.73 -22.54
CA PHE A 160 19.57 -2.88 -23.10
C PHE A 160 19.66 -4.12 -22.22
N SER A 161 20.06 -3.94 -20.96
CA SER A 161 20.09 -5.04 -20.00
C SER A 161 18.71 -5.62 -19.74
N LYS A 162 18.64 -6.94 -19.54
CA LYS A 162 17.43 -7.64 -19.10
C LYS A 162 17.61 -8.09 -17.66
N ILE A 163 16.53 -8.03 -16.90
CA ILE A 163 16.47 -8.43 -15.49
C ILE A 163 15.30 -9.38 -15.33
N ASP A 164 15.60 -10.60 -14.94
CA ASP A 164 14.62 -11.66 -14.71
C ASP A 164 14.74 -12.13 -13.25
N PRO A 165 13.86 -11.67 -12.36
CA PRO A 165 13.82 -12.13 -10.97
C PRO A 165 13.28 -13.57 -10.93
N PHE A 166 14.08 -14.50 -10.43
CA PHE A 166 13.67 -15.86 -10.17
C PHE A 166 13.46 -16.07 -8.67
N ILE A 167 12.26 -16.53 -8.29
CA ILE A 167 11.87 -16.79 -6.92
C ILE A 167 11.80 -18.30 -6.73
N GLU A 168 12.61 -18.81 -5.84
CA GLU A 168 12.56 -20.19 -5.39
C GLU A 168 11.80 -20.27 -4.06
N ILE A 169 10.68 -21.01 -4.06
CA ILE A 169 9.89 -21.27 -2.87
C ILE A 169 10.56 -22.41 -2.11
N LEU A 170 10.84 -22.16 -0.84
CA LEU A 170 11.47 -23.11 0.07
C LEU A 170 10.48 -23.57 1.15
N ASP A 171 10.88 -24.60 1.90
CA ASP A 171 10.14 -25.01 3.08
C ASP A 171 10.09 -23.91 4.17
N ASP A 172 9.28 -24.08 5.19
CA ASP A 172 9.14 -23.18 6.34
C ASP A 172 8.72 -21.73 5.97
N ASN A 173 7.89 -21.59 4.94
CA ASN A 173 7.42 -20.30 4.44
C ASN A 173 8.59 -19.32 4.14
N MET A 174 9.61 -19.82 3.45
CA MET A 174 10.76 -19.03 3.01
C MET A 174 10.87 -18.96 1.48
N VAL A 175 11.59 -17.94 1.00
CA VAL A 175 11.93 -17.77 -0.42
C VAL A 175 13.40 -17.38 -0.57
N SER A 176 14.01 -17.82 -1.68
CA SER A 176 15.27 -17.28 -2.19
C SER A 176 15.01 -16.50 -3.47
N ILE A 177 15.67 -15.37 -3.65
CA ILE A 177 15.50 -14.49 -4.81
C ILE A 177 16.81 -14.47 -5.59
N ASP A 178 16.77 -14.79 -6.87
CA ASP A 178 17.91 -14.63 -7.78
C ASP A 178 17.58 -13.63 -8.89
N TYR A 179 18.17 -12.45 -8.85
CA TYR A 179 18.08 -11.47 -9.93
C TYR A 179 19.05 -11.88 -11.04
N ARG A 180 18.53 -12.57 -12.05
CA ARG A 180 19.28 -12.98 -13.24
C ARG A 180 19.37 -11.81 -14.20
N ILE A 181 20.60 -11.34 -14.44
CA ILE A 181 20.85 -10.14 -15.22
C ILE A 181 21.66 -10.47 -16.46
N GLU A 182 21.09 -10.16 -17.62
CA GLU A 182 21.80 -10.12 -18.88
C GLU A 182 22.18 -8.67 -19.16
N LEU A 183 23.47 -8.33 -19.03
CA LEU A 183 23.95 -6.96 -19.20
C LEU A 183 23.77 -6.43 -20.63
N GLY A 184 23.96 -7.30 -21.63
CA GLY A 184 24.12 -6.87 -23.02
C GLY A 184 25.40 -6.06 -23.26
N GLU A 185 25.47 -5.39 -24.38
CA GLU A 185 26.59 -4.52 -24.71
C GLU A 185 26.48 -3.17 -24.01
N LYS A 186 27.63 -2.63 -23.63
CA LYS A 186 27.71 -1.29 -23.08
C LYS A 186 27.48 -0.26 -24.17
N SER A 187 26.48 0.61 -23.99
CA SER A 187 26.18 1.67 -24.95
C SER A 187 27.30 2.70 -25.00
N LYS A 188 27.57 3.17 -26.19
CA LYS A 188 28.57 4.20 -26.46
C LYS A 188 27.94 5.35 -27.25
N ILE A 189 28.44 6.55 -27.06
CA ILE A 189 27.97 7.71 -27.83
C ILE A 189 28.57 7.64 -29.21
N GLY A 190 27.76 7.36 -30.24
CA GLY A 190 28.26 7.26 -31.60
C GLY A 190 28.54 8.63 -32.22
N LYS A 191 27.70 9.64 -31.98
CA LYS A 191 27.87 10.99 -32.53
C LYS A 191 27.18 12.03 -31.66
N ILE A 192 27.83 13.17 -31.49
CA ILE A 192 27.27 14.35 -30.84
C ILE A 192 27.07 15.43 -31.93
N SER A 193 25.85 15.90 -32.09
CA SER A 193 25.51 16.98 -33.03
C SER A 193 24.89 18.15 -32.30
N PHE A 194 25.25 19.38 -32.68
CA PHE A 194 24.68 20.59 -32.13
C PHE A 194 23.70 21.18 -33.16
N ILE A 195 22.48 21.47 -32.71
CA ILE A 195 21.41 22.06 -33.54
C ILE A 195 21.06 23.40 -32.93
N GLY A 196 20.99 24.42 -33.75
CA GLY A 196 20.66 25.79 -33.32
C GLY A 196 21.51 26.84 -34.00
N ASP A 197 21.52 28.05 -33.44
CA ASP A 197 22.28 29.18 -33.96
C ASP A 197 23.79 28.94 -33.80
N LYS A 198 24.59 29.07 -34.87
CA LYS A 198 26.02 28.74 -34.89
C LYS A 198 26.92 29.85 -34.38
N VAL A 199 26.59 30.41 -33.20
CA VAL A 199 27.46 31.38 -32.52
C VAL A 199 28.84 30.80 -32.15
N TYR A 200 28.87 29.49 -31.88
CA TYR A 200 30.09 28.77 -31.59
C TYR A 200 30.31 27.60 -32.51
N LYS A 201 31.56 27.34 -32.90
CA LYS A 201 31.92 26.17 -33.70
C LYS A 201 31.71 24.88 -32.90
N ASP A 202 31.21 23.81 -33.56
CA ASP A 202 30.95 22.51 -32.97
C ASP A 202 32.14 21.95 -32.14
N ASN A 203 33.37 22.14 -32.64
CA ASN A 203 34.59 21.71 -31.93
C ASN A 203 34.78 22.40 -30.58
N LYS A 204 34.41 23.68 -30.47
CA LYS A 204 34.46 24.40 -29.20
C LYS A 204 33.37 23.89 -28.23
N LEU A 205 32.19 23.60 -28.76
CA LEU A 205 31.10 23.04 -27.96
C LEU A 205 31.45 21.64 -27.48
N ARG A 206 32.05 20.79 -28.33
CA ARG A 206 32.50 19.45 -27.96
C ARG A 206 33.59 19.48 -26.85
N SER A 207 34.48 20.42 -26.87
CA SER A 207 35.55 20.55 -25.85
C SER A 207 35.04 20.91 -24.43
N ILE A 208 33.79 21.38 -24.33
CA ILE A 208 33.16 21.74 -23.05
C ILE A 208 32.31 20.55 -22.50
N LEU A 209 31.96 19.55 -23.35
CA LEU A 209 31.18 18.42 -22.93
C LEU A 209 32.05 17.40 -22.15
N VAL A 210 31.47 16.87 -21.10
CA VAL A 210 32.05 15.76 -20.33
C VAL A 210 31.92 14.44 -21.11
N SER A 211 30.95 14.36 -22.01
CA SER A 211 30.69 13.16 -22.84
C SER A 211 31.51 13.19 -24.11
N GLU A 212 32.17 12.09 -24.44
CA GLU A 212 32.97 11.92 -25.64
C GLU A 212 32.36 10.94 -26.63
N GLU A 213 32.53 11.19 -27.94
CA GLU A 213 32.19 10.23 -28.98
C GLU A 213 33.11 9.02 -28.94
N TYR A 214 32.54 7.82 -29.17
CA TYR A 214 33.35 6.61 -29.33
C TYR A 214 34.13 6.66 -30.65
N LYS A 215 35.47 6.63 -30.57
CA LYS A 215 36.34 6.53 -31.73
C LYS A 215 36.54 5.04 -32.03
N PHE A 216 36.13 4.61 -33.22
CA PHE A 216 36.56 3.33 -33.76
C PHE A 216 38.06 3.43 -34.00
N GLY A 217 38.83 2.63 -33.25
CA GLY A 217 40.24 2.41 -33.52
C GLY A 217 40.46 1.38 -34.62
#